data_374ff50a0b938621ac9b606f04048264
#
_entry.id   374ff50a0b938621ac9b606f04048264
#
_cell.length_a   1.000
_cell.length_b   1.000
_cell.length_c   1.000
_cell.angle_alpha   90.00
_cell.angle_beta   90.00
_cell.angle_gamma   90.00
#
_symmetry.space_group_name_H-M   'P 1'
#
loop_
_entity.id
_entity.type
_entity.pdbx_description
1 polymer ?
#
loop_
_entity_poly.entity_id
_entity_poly.type
_entity_poly.pdbx_seq_one_letter_code
_entity_poly.pdbx_strand_id
1 'polypeptide(L)'
;MASMTTGRMFSDNLINYWGARKQLILSGLLVTFGIVVAVSYPHLIVSSIGFMLVGFGASSVIPTIYGTVGRTTEPSKVSIALASVSSVGFFGFLIGPPIIGFLSQAIGLRWAFLTISLLGIMTAIRAHQLKKYL
;
A
#
# COMPACT_ATOMS: atom_id res chain seq x y z
N MET A 1 7.69 11.22 -5.56
CA MET A 1 7.85 11.93 -4.28
C MET A 1 6.72 12.91 -4.02
N ALA A 2 6.43 13.89 -4.90
CA ALA A 2 5.37 14.89 -4.68
C ALA A 2 3.98 14.27 -4.41
N SER A 3 3.56 13.23 -5.13
CA SER A 3 2.29 12.55 -4.93
C SER A 3 2.18 11.84 -3.57
N MET A 4 3.29 11.31 -3.05
CA MET A 4 3.32 10.73 -1.70
C MET A 4 3.13 11.77 -0.59
N THR A 5 3.74 12.95 -0.75
CA THR A 5 3.61 14.03 0.24
C THR A 5 2.18 14.58 0.26
N THR A 6 1.60 14.81 -0.91
CA THR A 6 0.22 15.27 -1.03
C THR A 6 -0.77 14.21 -0.50
N GLY A 7 -0.51 12.93 -0.80
CA GLY A 7 -1.31 11.81 -0.30
C GLY A 7 -1.33 11.72 1.23
N ARG A 8 -0.21 12.01 1.90
CA ARG A 8 -0.13 12.03 3.37
C ARG A 8 -0.97 13.13 3.99
N MET A 9 -0.95 14.33 3.44
CA MET A 9 -1.76 15.45 3.94
C MET A 9 -3.27 15.18 3.84
N PHE A 10 -3.71 14.52 2.76
CA PHE A 10 -5.10 14.11 2.60
C PHE A 10 -5.46 12.90 3.48
N SER A 11 -4.53 11.99 3.68
CA SER A 11 -4.73 10.76 4.43
C SER A 11 -5.08 11.00 5.89
N ASP A 12 -4.43 11.95 6.54
CA ASP A 12 -4.66 12.26 7.96
C ASP A 12 -6.09 12.76 8.20
N ASN A 13 -6.63 13.56 7.28
CA ASN A 13 -8.01 14.01 7.35
C ASN A 13 -9.01 12.88 7.04
N LEU A 14 -8.70 12.01 6.07
CA LEU A 14 -9.56 10.89 5.70
C LEU A 14 -9.63 9.80 6.78
N ILE A 15 -8.52 9.51 7.47
CA ILE A 15 -8.48 8.51 8.54
C ILE A 15 -9.42 8.90 9.68
N ASN A 16 -9.50 10.19 10.02
CA ASN A 16 -10.38 10.69 11.05
C ASN A 16 -11.87 10.56 10.69
N TYR A 17 -12.21 10.66 9.41
CA TYR A 17 -13.61 10.60 8.94
C TYR A 17 -14.06 9.19 8.55
N TRP A 18 -13.21 8.37 7.95
CA TRP A 18 -13.61 7.12 7.31
C TRP A 18 -13.14 5.86 8.04
N GLY A 19 -12.23 5.97 8.99
CA GLY A 19 -11.65 4.86 9.73
C GLY A 19 -10.57 4.10 8.95
N ALA A 20 -9.68 3.44 9.70
CA ALA A 20 -8.51 2.73 9.17
C ALA A 20 -8.85 1.65 8.12
N ARG A 21 -9.98 0.95 8.32
CA ARG A 21 -10.40 -0.13 7.42
C ARG A 21 -10.72 0.37 6.02
N LYS A 22 -11.56 1.40 5.91
CA LYS A 22 -11.94 1.99 4.61
C LYS A 22 -10.73 2.57 3.90
N GLN A 23 -9.83 3.18 4.67
CA GLN A 23 -8.59 3.72 4.15
C GLN A 23 -7.69 2.65 3.56
N LEU A 24 -7.51 1.51 4.23
CA LEU A 24 -6.71 0.39 3.71
C LEU A 24 -7.33 -0.24 2.45
N ILE A 25 -8.65 -0.37 2.40
CA ILE A 25 -9.36 -0.85 1.20
C ILE A 25 -9.14 0.11 0.03
N LEU A 26 -9.32 1.40 0.27
CA LEU A 26 -9.13 2.43 -0.76
C LEU A 26 -7.67 2.45 -1.24
N SER A 27 -6.71 2.36 -0.34
CA SER A 27 -5.27 2.28 -0.67
C SER A 27 -4.95 1.07 -1.54
N GLY A 28 -5.46 -0.12 -1.18
CA GLY A 28 -5.28 -1.34 -1.96
C GLY A 28 -5.88 -1.24 -3.36
N LEU A 29 -7.07 -0.67 -3.48
CA LEU A 29 -7.73 -0.46 -4.76
C LEU A 29 -7.00 0.58 -5.64
N LEU A 30 -6.54 1.68 -5.04
CA LEU A 30 -5.76 2.71 -5.75
C LEU A 30 -4.44 2.15 -6.28
N VAL A 31 -3.72 1.36 -5.48
CA VAL A 31 -2.48 0.71 -5.91
C VAL A 31 -2.75 -0.25 -7.06
N THR A 32 -3.76 -1.11 -6.93
CA THR A 32 -4.13 -2.07 -7.98
C THR A 32 -4.52 -1.36 -9.26
N PHE A 33 -5.43 -0.39 -9.18
CA PHE A 33 -5.90 0.36 -10.33
C PHE A 33 -4.76 1.16 -10.98
N GLY A 34 -3.92 1.80 -10.17
CA GLY A 34 -2.74 2.54 -10.65
C GLY A 34 -1.77 1.67 -11.42
N ILE A 35 -1.47 0.46 -10.93
CA ILE A 35 -0.61 -0.50 -11.64
C ILE A 35 -1.25 -0.95 -12.96
N VAL A 36 -2.54 -1.30 -12.94
CA VAL A 36 -3.26 -1.72 -14.15
C VAL A 36 -3.23 -0.62 -15.21
N VAL A 37 -3.49 0.63 -14.82
CA VAL A 37 -3.42 1.78 -15.72
C VAL A 37 -2.00 1.97 -16.26
N ALA A 38 -0.98 1.92 -15.39
CA ALA A 38 0.41 2.11 -15.77
C ALA A 38 0.89 1.07 -16.79
N VAL A 39 0.38 -0.16 -16.70
CA VAL A 39 0.79 -1.30 -17.52
C VAL A 39 -0.06 -1.45 -18.79
N SER A 40 -1.29 -0.94 -18.80
CA SER A 40 -2.24 -1.14 -19.91
C SER A 40 -1.83 -0.42 -21.18
N TYR A 41 -1.24 0.76 -21.08
CA TYR A 41 -0.83 1.56 -22.22
C TYR A 41 0.65 1.91 -22.15
N PRO A 42 1.45 1.61 -23.19
CA PRO A 42 2.87 1.97 -23.27
C PRO A 42 3.05 3.46 -23.63
N HIS A 43 2.42 4.34 -22.88
CA HIS A 43 2.49 5.78 -23.07
C HIS A 43 3.03 6.42 -21.79
N LEU A 44 4.05 7.27 -21.91
CA LEU A 44 4.72 7.89 -20.77
C LEU A 44 3.74 8.62 -19.84
N ILE A 45 2.79 9.35 -20.38
CA ILE A 45 1.79 10.13 -19.62
C ILE A 45 0.86 9.20 -18.86
N VAL A 46 0.35 8.14 -19.49
CA VAL A 46 -0.58 7.18 -18.85
C VAL A 46 0.14 6.40 -17.73
N SER A 47 1.36 5.95 -18.01
CA SER A 47 2.18 5.27 -16.99
C SER A 47 2.50 6.19 -15.82
N SER A 48 2.79 7.47 -16.07
CA SER A 48 3.04 8.45 -14.99
C SER A 48 1.81 8.66 -14.11
N ILE A 49 0.63 8.77 -14.70
CA ILE A 49 -0.64 8.88 -13.96
C ILE A 49 -0.87 7.61 -13.13
N GLY A 50 -0.67 6.43 -13.71
CA GLY A 50 -0.78 5.16 -12.99
C GLY A 50 0.14 5.09 -11.77
N PHE A 51 1.41 5.44 -11.92
CA PHE A 51 2.37 5.48 -10.81
C PHE A 51 2.05 6.58 -9.78
N MET A 52 1.48 7.70 -10.17
CA MET A 52 0.95 8.68 -9.23
C MET A 52 -0.15 8.08 -8.35
N LEU A 53 -1.10 7.36 -8.93
CA LEU A 53 -2.16 6.67 -8.18
C LEU A 53 -1.59 5.62 -7.21
N VAL A 54 -0.59 4.86 -7.64
CA VAL A 54 0.13 3.91 -6.77
C VAL A 54 0.77 4.65 -5.59
N GLY A 55 1.45 5.76 -5.85
CA GLY A 55 2.06 6.60 -4.81
C GLY A 55 1.04 7.12 -3.79
N PHE A 56 -0.11 7.58 -4.25
CA PHE A 56 -1.22 8.00 -3.39
C PHE A 56 -1.74 6.85 -2.51
N GLY A 57 -2.02 5.70 -3.11
CA GLY A 57 -2.48 4.53 -2.38
C GLY A 57 -1.47 4.05 -1.33
N ALA A 58 -0.20 3.91 -1.73
CA ALA A 58 0.86 3.42 -0.86
C ALA A 58 1.18 4.37 0.31
N SER A 59 1.07 5.69 0.09
CA SER A 59 1.41 6.70 1.11
C SER A 59 0.55 6.61 2.37
N SER A 60 -0.67 6.13 2.25
CA SER A 60 -1.65 6.03 3.33
C SER A 60 -1.54 4.75 4.17
N VAL A 61 -0.88 3.72 3.64
CA VAL A 61 -0.85 2.38 4.27
C VAL A 61 -0.07 2.40 5.59
N ILE A 62 1.14 2.94 5.58
CA ILE A 62 2.03 2.95 6.75
C ILE A 62 1.43 3.75 7.91
N PRO A 63 1.02 5.02 7.75
CA PRO A 63 0.43 5.78 8.85
C PRO A 63 -0.87 5.17 9.36
N THR A 64 -1.67 4.55 8.49
CA THR A 64 -2.90 3.87 8.89
C THR A 64 -2.61 2.65 9.77
N ILE A 65 -1.62 1.83 9.40
CA ILE A 65 -1.22 0.66 10.19
C ILE A 65 -0.65 1.10 11.54
N TYR A 66 0.26 2.06 11.56
CA TYR A 66 0.84 2.57 12.81
C TYR A 66 -0.20 3.21 13.72
N GLY A 67 -1.11 4.00 13.16
CA GLY A 67 -2.21 4.59 13.92
C GLY A 67 -3.15 3.53 14.52
N THR A 68 -3.45 2.48 13.77
CA THR A 68 -4.28 1.36 14.23
C THR A 68 -3.58 0.60 15.36
N VAL A 69 -2.30 0.23 15.17
CA VAL A 69 -1.52 -0.47 16.20
C VAL A 69 -1.43 0.36 17.48
N GLY A 70 -1.17 1.67 17.35
CA GLY A 70 -1.10 2.55 18.51
C GLY A 70 -2.42 2.67 19.29
N ARG A 71 -3.57 2.54 18.62
CA ARG A 71 -4.90 2.63 19.26
C ARG A 71 -5.41 1.31 19.80
N THR A 72 -5.02 0.19 19.21
CA THR A 72 -5.55 -1.14 19.55
C THR A 72 -4.63 -1.93 20.48
N THR A 73 -3.40 -1.49 20.66
CA THR A 73 -2.41 -2.17 21.50
C THR A 73 -2.35 -1.51 22.87
N GLU A 74 -2.17 -2.33 23.90
CA GLU A 74 -1.97 -1.88 25.29
C GLU A 74 -0.77 -0.92 25.40
N PRO A 75 -0.86 0.20 26.11
CA PRO A 75 0.22 1.21 26.16
C PRO A 75 1.60 0.68 26.49
N SER A 76 1.67 -0.36 27.32
CA SER A 76 2.92 -1.03 27.70
C SER A 76 3.58 -1.81 26.57
N LYS A 77 2.83 -2.20 25.53
CA LYS A 77 3.26 -3.07 24.42
C LYS A 77 3.32 -2.36 23.08
N VAL A 78 2.90 -1.11 23.00
CA VAL A 78 2.85 -0.34 21.73
C VAL A 78 4.21 -0.27 21.06
N SER A 79 5.27 -0.02 21.80
CA SER A 79 6.63 0.08 21.22
C SER A 79 7.08 -1.23 20.58
N ILE A 80 6.80 -2.36 21.23
CA ILE A 80 7.14 -3.70 20.71
C ILE A 80 6.30 -4.02 19.46
N ALA A 81 5.01 -3.70 19.49
CA ALA A 81 4.11 -3.91 18.37
C ALA A 81 4.52 -3.07 17.15
N LEU A 82 4.86 -1.80 17.35
CA LEU A 82 5.36 -0.92 16.28
C LEU A 82 6.70 -1.40 15.72
N ALA A 83 7.62 -1.85 16.59
CA ALA A 83 8.89 -2.42 16.17
C ALA A 83 8.69 -3.67 15.31
N SER A 84 7.77 -4.54 15.70
CA SER A 84 7.44 -5.75 14.92
C SER A 84 6.88 -5.42 13.54
N VAL A 85 5.94 -4.49 13.46
CA VAL A 85 5.36 -4.01 12.19
C VAL A 85 6.43 -3.37 11.31
N SER A 86 7.30 -2.55 11.90
CA SER A 86 8.42 -1.92 11.19
C SER A 86 9.37 -2.96 10.63
N SER A 87 9.73 -3.97 11.41
CA SER A 87 10.60 -5.06 10.96
C SER A 87 10.03 -5.80 9.74
N VAL A 88 8.75 -6.16 9.79
CA VAL A 88 8.06 -6.79 8.66
C VAL A 88 8.06 -5.86 7.44
N GLY A 89 7.79 -4.58 7.63
CA GLY A 89 7.83 -3.58 6.57
C GLY A 89 9.22 -3.45 5.94
N PHE A 90 10.29 -3.44 6.75
CA PHE A 90 11.67 -3.43 6.27
C PHE A 90 12.03 -4.67 5.46
N PHE A 91 11.62 -5.86 5.92
CA PHE A 91 11.81 -7.09 5.15
C PHE A 91 11.09 -7.02 3.81
N GLY A 92 9.85 -6.55 3.79
CA GLY A 92 9.10 -6.34 2.56
C GLY A 92 9.79 -5.37 1.60
N PHE A 93 10.33 -4.27 2.12
CA PHE A 93 11.06 -3.28 1.35
C PHE A 93 12.39 -3.82 0.82
N LEU A 94 13.09 -4.65 1.59
CA LEU A 94 14.37 -5.24 1.19
C LEU A 94 14.20 -6.35 0.15
N ILE A 95 13.18 -7.18 0.31
CA ILE A 95 12.93 -8.36 -0.54
C ILE A 95 12.11 -7.98 -1.79
N GLY A 96 11.25 -6.96 -1.68
CA GLY A 96 10.36 -6.55 -2.76
C GLY A 96 11.07 -6.26 -4.09
N PRO A 97 12.02 -5.32 -4.15
CA PRO A 97 12.71 -4.99 -5.40
C PRO A 97 13.45 -6.16 -6.05
N PRO A 98 14.19 -7.01 -5.32
CA PRO A 98 14.78 -8.23 -5.90
C PRO A 98 13.75 -9.17 -6.50
N ILE A 99 12.64 -9.44 -5.81
CA ILE A 99 11.57 -10.29 -6.35
C ILE A 99 11.02 -9.71 -7.65
N ILE A 100 10.73 -8.41 -7.67
CA ILE A 100 10.25 -7.73 -8.88
C ILE A 100 11.28 -7.86 -10.01
N GLY A 101 12.56 -7.68 -9.70
CA GLY A 101 13.65 -7.82 -10.65
C GLY A 101 13.72 -9.22 -11.25
N PHE A 102 13.68 -10.26 -10.44
CA PHE A 102 13.67 -11.65 -10.91
C PHE A 102 12.42 -12.00 -11.71
N LEU A 103 11.24 -11.61 -11.23
CA LEU A 103 10.01 -11.80 -12.00
C LEU A 103 10.06 -11.09 -13.35
N SER A 104 10.55 -9.86 -13.39
CA SER A 104 10.63 -9.10 -14.63
C SER A 104 11.57 -9.73 -15.66
N GLN A 105 12.63 -10.38 -15.21
CA GLN A 105 13.53 -11.14 -16.10
C GLN A 105 12.88 -12.44 -16.60
N ALA A 106 12.09 -13.12 -15.77
CA ALA A 106 11.48 -14.40 -16.11
C ALA A 106 10.24 -14.25 -17.01
N ILE A 107 9.37 -13.30 -16.74
CA ILE A 107 8.05 -13.16 -17.38
C ILE A 107 7.81 -11.79 -18.02
N GLY A 108 8.77 -10.88 -17.91
CA GLY A 108 8.68 -9.50 -18.39
C GLY A 108 8.10 -8.55 -17.32
N LEU A 109 8.49 -7.29 -17.44
CA LEU A 109 8.17 -6.24 -16.48
C LEU A 109 6.65 -6.03 -16.32
N ARG A 110 5.92 -6.10 -17.41
CA ARG A 110 4.46 -5.94 -17.44
C ARG A 110 3.76 -7.00 -16.59
N TRP A 111 4.12 -8.25 -16.75
CA TRP A 111 3.53 -9.37 -16.00
C TRP A 111 3.97 -9.35 -14.53
N ALA A 112 5.21 -8.94 -14.25
CA ALA A 112 5.67 -8.76 -12.88
C ALA A 112 4.83 -7.72 -12.12
N PHE A 113 4.54 -6.58 -12.74
CA PHE A 113 3.67 -5.57 -12.13
C PHE A 113 2.23 -6.03 -11.95
N LEU A 114 1.67 -6.78 -12.91
CA LEU A 114 0.33 -7.36 -12.77
C LEU A 114 0.26 -8.37 -11.61
N THR A 115 1.30 -9.18 -11.41
CA THR A 115 1.40 -10.09 -10.27
C THR A 115 1.37 -9.32 -8.95
N ILE A 116 2.08 -8.19 -8.87
CA ILE A 116 2.11 -7.34 -7.68
C ILE A 116 0.75 -6.65 -7.46
N SER A 117 0.03 -6.31 -8.52
CA SER A 117 -1.30 -5.72 -8.39
C SER A 117 -2.28 -6.66 -7.66
N LEU A 118 -2.10 -7.98 -7.80
CA LEU A 118 -2.87 -8.98 -7.04
C LEU A 118 -2.65 -8.86 -5.53
N LEU A 119 -1.45 -8.48 -5.08
CA LEU A 119 -1.17 -8.23 -3.66
C LEU A 119 -1.97 -7.02 -3.14
N GLY A 120 -2.16 -6.00 -3.98
CA GLY A 120 -3.03 -4.86 -3.67
C GLY A 120 -4.48 -5.30 -3.43
N ILE A 121 -5.00 -6.19 -4.29
CA ILE A 121 -6.34 -6.77 -4.14
C ILE A 121 -6.41 -7.61 -2.86
N MET A 122 -5.42 -8.47 -2.60
CA MET A 122 -5.38 -9.27 -1.37
C MET A 122 -5.39 -8.39 -0.12
N THR A 123 -4.66 -7.28 -0.14
CA THR A 123 -4.65 -6.31 0.97
C THR A 123 -6.04 -5.71 1.17
N ALA A 124 -6.72 -5.32 0.10
CA ALA A 124 -8.09 -4.79 0.18
C ALA A 124 -9.08 -5.83 0.72
N ILE A 125 -8.98 -7.08 0.26
CA ILE A 125 -9.84 -8.19 0.73
C ILE A 125 -9.59 -8.46 2.22
N ARG A 126 -8.32 -8.54 2.64
CA ARG A 126 -7.97 -8.76 4.06
C ARG A 126 -8.44 -7.60 4.94
N ALA A 127 -8.29 -6.37 4.49
CA ALA A 127 -8.81 -5.20 5.20
C ALA A 127 -10.34 -5.25 5.31
N HIS A 128 -11.03 -5.79 4.30
CA HIS A 128 -12.48 -5.99 4.36
C HIS A 128 -12.89 -7.04 5.41
N GLN A 129 -12.12 -8.13 5.53
CA GLN A 129 -12.37 -9.19 6.50
C GLN A 129 -12.08 -8.79 7.96
N LEU A 130 -11.21 -7.83 8.17
CA LEU A 130 -10.85 -7.30 9.52
C LEU A 130 -11.97 -6.46 10.18
N LYS A 131 -13.22 -6.62 9.77
CA LYS A 131 -14.39 -5.91 10.31
C LYS A 131 -14.50 -6.01 11.85
N LYS A 132 -13.95 -7.06 12.43
CA LYS A 132 -14.04 -7.34 13.87
C LYS A 132 -12.97 -6.63 14.70
N TYR A 133 -11.85 -6.20 14.07
CA TYR A 133 -10.67 -5.69 14.79
C TYR A 133 -10.34 -4.22 14.50
N LEU A 134 -10.96 -3.64 13.51
CA LEU A 134 -10.80 -2.26 13.08
C LEU A 134 -12.16 -1.52 13.10
#